data_db6ea88e4a3b60981ecf1d324066b994
#
_entry.id   db6ea88e4a3b60981ecf1d324066b994
#
_cell.length_a   1.000
_cell.length_b   1.000
_cell.length_c   1.000
_cell.angle_alpha   90.00
_cell.angle_beta   90.00
_cell.angle_gamma   90.00
#
_symmetry.space_group_name_H-M   'P 1'
#
loop_
_entity.id
_entity.type
_entity.pdbx_description
1 polymer ?
#
loop_
_entity_poly.entity_id
_entity_poly.type
_entity_poly.pdbx_seq_one_letter_code
_entity_poly.pdbx_strand_id
1 'polypeptide(L)'
;MFPTRCPIWWARRGLIEISRDELGITGRLVVIRMWKENNPSKGIGKIFNYFERFMFKVTSGPRELRRPLDDMNSLLWELCDGSRNFSQICKIMDEVFAEHISPVEERTAIALRQFESLGFLIILKEKFDQSWPNGPGVIDIKNPLPEPDPKLELDFKPLEGEISN
;
A
#
# COMPACT_ATOMS: atom_id res chain seq x y z
N MET A 1 0.17 -15.08 -12.10
CA MET A 1 -0.63 -14.03 -11.43
C MET A 1 0.32 -12.91 -11.04
N PHE A 2 0.01 -11.69 -11.42
CA PHE A 2 0.84 -10.49 -11.23
C PHE A 2 0.07 -9.50 -10.36
N PRO A 3 0.38 -9.42 -9.05
CA PRO A 3 -0.22 -8.43 -8.17
C PRO A 3 0.18 -7.02 -8.62
N THR A 4 -0.79 -6.15 -8.81
CA THR A 4 -0.57 -4.82 -9.38
C THR A 4 -1.32 -3.78 -8.57
N ARG A 5 -0.62 -2.76 -8.10
CA ARG A 5 -1.21 -1.64 -7.35
C ARG A 5 -2.23 -0.90 -8.20
N CYS A 6 -3.38 -0.58 -7.60
CA CYS A 6 -4.32 0.37 -8.16
C CYS A 6 -3.75 1.80 -8.11
N PRO A 7 -4.27 2.75 -8.89
CA PRO A 7 -3.83 4.15 -8.88
C PRO A 7 -4.29 4.85 -7.59
N ILE A 8 -3.59 4.58 -6.49
CA ILE A 8 -3.85 5.10 -5.14
C ILE A 8 -2.65 5.92 -4.70
N TRP A 9 -2.90 7.01 -3.97
CA TRP A 9 -1.81 7.82 -3.43
C TRP A 9 -1.07 7.08 -2.31
N TRP A 10 0.23 6.94 -2.45
CA TRP A 10 1.13 6.38 -1.44
C TRP A 10 2.47 7.08 -1.45
N ALA A 11 3.22 6.95 -0.37
CA ALA A 11 4.54 7.53 -0.22
C ALA A 11 5.43 6.65 0.65
N ARG A 12 6.73 6.89 0.57
CA ARG A 12 7.75 6.27 1.43
C ARG A 12 8.03 7.15 2.63
N ARG A 13 8.32 6.53 3.77
CA ARG A 13 8.68 7.22 5.01
C ARG A 13 9.72 6.44 5.78
N GLY A 14 10.72 7.13 6.37
CA GLY A 14 11.73 6.48 7.19
C GLY A 14 12.49 5.38 6.46
N LEU A 15 13.09 4.49 7.22
CA LEU A 15 13.80 3.31 6.74
C LEU A 15 13.29 2.09 7.50
N ILE A 16 13.18 0.97 6.80
CA ILE A 16 13.16 -0.34 7.44
C ILE A 16 14.61 -0.83 7.54
N GLU A 17 14.92 -1.69 8.51
CA GLU A 17 16.28 -2.18 8.71
C GLU A 17 16.82 -3.02 7.56
N ILE A 18 15.97 -3.36 6.60
CA ILE A 18 16.26 -4.26 5.49
C ILE A 18 16.27 -3.44 4.20
N SER A 19 17.46 -3.04 3.75
CA SER A 19 17.68 -2.42 2.45
C SER A 19 18.27 -3.44 1.48
N ARG A 20 17.64 -3.58 0.29
CA ARG A 20 18.18 -4.34 -0.85
C ARG A 20 17.90 -3.59 -2.14
N ASP A 21 18.70 -2.57 -2.40
CA ASP A 21 18.60 -1.75 -3.62
C ASP A 21 18.68 -2.58 -4.91
N GLU A 22 19.38 -3.71 -4.88
CA GLU A 22 19.53 -4.65 -6.01
C GLU A 22 18.20 -5.20 -6.53
N LEU A 23 17.13 -5.18 -5.73
CA LEU A 23 15.82 -5.72 -6.08
C LEU A 23 14.78 -4.64 -6.45
N GLY A 24 15.16 -3.38 -6.52
CA GLY A 24 14.25 -2.26 -6.73
C GLY A 24 13.32 -2.01 -5.53
N ILE A 25 13.79 -2.37 -4.35
CA ILE A 25 13.11 -2.18 -3.08
C ILE A 25 13.86 -1.10 -2.32
N THR A 26 13.15 -0.07 -1.87
CA THR A 26 13.82 1.05 -1.20
C THR A 26 14.16 0.78 0.27
N GLY A 27 13.64 -0.29 0.85
CA GLY A 27 13.78 -0.55 2.28
C GLY A 27 13.13 0.54 3.15
N ARG A 28 12.07 1.19 2.67
CA ARG A 28 11.36 2.26 3.38
C ARG A 28 9.94 1.85 3.73
N LEU A 29 9.47 2.36 4.86
CA LEU A 29 8.07 2.18 5.24
C LEU A 29 7.14 2.89 4.25
N VAL A 30 6.00 2.26 3.98
CA VAL A 30 4.99 2.79 3.08
C VAL A 30 3.81 3.35 3.86
N VAL A 31 3.30 4.49 3.43
CA VAL A 31 2.07 5.11 3.92
C VAL A 31 1.11 5.27 2.76
N ILE A 32 -0.07 4.68 2.86
CA ILE A 32 -1.16 4.86 1.90
C ILE A 32 -2.09 5.95 2.43
N ARG A 33 -2.50 6.88 1.57
CA ARG A 33 -3.45 7.94 1.88
C ARG A 33 -4.67 7.81 0.99
N MET A 34 -5.84 8.01 1.56
CA MET A 34 -7.10 7.98 0.83
C MET A 34 -8.16 8.83 1.53
N TRP A 35 -9.19 9.16 0.81
CA TRP A 35 -10.38 9.71 1.45
C TRP A 35 -11.12 8.65 2.23
N LYS A 36 -11.62 9.02 3.40
CA LYS A 36 -12.52 8.15 4.15
C LYS A 36 -13.85 8.08 3.42
N GLU A 37 -14.16 6.94 2.84
CA GLU A 37 -15.49 6.71 2.28
C GLU A 37 -16.53 6.69 3.39
N ASN A 38 -17.62 7.46 3.22
CA ASN A 38 -18.77 7.46 4.11
C ASN A 38 -19.69 6.24 3.88
N ASN A 39 -19.16 5.14 3.39
CA ASN A 39 -19.95 3.94 3.19
C ASN A 39 -19.97 3.11 4.48
N PRO A 40 -21.14 2.89 5.10
CA PRO A 40 -21.26 1.91 6.17
C PRO A 40 -21.00 0.54 5.53
N SER A 41 -19.81 -0.01 5.73
CA SER A 41 -19.51 -1.38 5.35
C SER A 41 -20.57 -2.30 5.94
N LYS A 42 -21.31 -2.98 5.07
CA LYS A 42 -22.23 -4.05 5.43
C LYS A 42 -21.41 -5.23 5.96
N GLY A 43 -21.22 -5.33 7.26
CA GLY A 43 -20.66 -6.51 7.88
C GLY A 43 -19.59 -6.24 8.94
N ILE A 44 -19.85 -6.70 10.14
CA ILE A 44 -18.92 -6.88 11.29
C ILE A 44 -18.42 -5.59 11.99
N GLY A 45 -19.06 -4.45 11.86
CA GLY A 45 -18.53 -3.20 12.43
C GLY A 45 -19.46 -2.40 13.33
N LYS A 46 -20.58 -2.94 13.83
CA LYS A 46 -21.52 -2.11 14.64
C LYS A 46 -20.90 -1.55 15.93
N ILE A 47 -19.99 -2.27 16.55
CA ILE A 47 -19.32 -1.84 17.80
C ILE A 47 -18.18 -0.87 17.49
N PHE A 48 -17.44 -1.09 16.41
CA PHE A 48 -16.34 -0.21 15.97
C PHE A 48 -16.88 1.14 15.45
N ASN A 49 -18.03 1.14 14.77
CA ASN A 49 -18.70 2.36 14.29
C ASN A 49 -19.19 3.28 15.42
N TYR A 50 -19.52 2.75 16.61
CA TYR A 50 -19.94 3.58 17.73
C TYR A 50 -18.77 4.36 18.34
N PHE A 51 -17.62 3.70 18.48
CA PHE A 51 -16.40 4.33 18.97
C PHE A 51 -15.83 5.33 17.96
N GLU A 52 -15.84 5.00 16.68
CA GLU A 52 -15.46 5.94 15.60
C GLU A 52 -16.40 7.14 15.54
N ARG A 53 -17.72 6.96 15.64
CA ARG A 53 -18.69 8.08 15.67
C ARG A 53 -18.48 9.01 16.85
N PHE A 54 -18.10 8.49 18.01
CA PHE A 54 -17.82 9.29 19.20
C PHE A 54 -16.52 10.10 19.00
N MET A 55 -15.46 9.47 18.48
CA MET A 55 -14.21 10.16 18.14
C MET A 55 -14.40 11.21 17.04
N PHE A 56 -15.29 10.97 16.06
CA PHE A 56 -15.60 11.93 15.00
C PHE A 56 -16.29 13.20 15.47
N LYS A 57 -17.06 13.14 16.54
CA LYS A 57 -17.76 14.30 17.08
C LYS A 57 -16.84 15.25 17.85
N VAL A 58 -15.68 14.76 18.26
CA VAL A 58 -14.71 15.50 19.07
C VAL A 58 -13.57 16.09 18.22
N THR A 59 -13.28 15.47 17.07
CA THR A 59 -12.22 15.96 16.18
C THR A 59 -12.83 16.31 14.83
N SER A 60 -13.06 17.59 14.57
CA SER A 60 -13.31 18.13 13.22
C SER A 60 -12.03 17.96 12.36
N GLY A 61 -11.48 16.75 12.33
CA GLY A 61 -10.28 16.40 11.59
C GLY A 61 -10.57 16.13 10.11
N PRO A 62 -9.59 16.24 9.25
CA PRO A 62 -9.73 16.00 7.82
C PRO A 62 -10.29 14.60 7.56
N ARG A 63 -11.15 14.49 6.53
CA ARG A 63 -11.74 13.21 6.07
C ARG A 63 -10.70 12.29 5.40
N GLU A 64 -9.45 12.51 5.67
CA GLU A 64 -8.31 11.75 5.15
C GLU A 64 -7.97 10.58 6.06
N LEU A 65 -7.90 9.40 5.49
CA LEU A 65 -7.41 8.20 6.15
C LEU A 65 -5.95 7.98 5.74
N ARG A 66 -5.06 7.87 6.74
CA ARG A 66 -3.67 7.48 6.57
C ARG A 66 -3.47 6.08 7.11
N ARG A 67 -2.93 5.21 6.29
CA ARG A 67 -2.66 3.82 6.65
C ARG A 67 -1.17 3.54 6.50
N PRO A 68 -0.39 3.64 7.60
CA PRO A 68 0.98 3.15 7.59
C PRO A 68 0.99 1.63 7.47
N LEU A 69 1.88 1.11 6.67
CA LEU A 69 2.15 -0.32 6.55
C LEU A 69 3.34 -0.68 7.45
N ASP A 70 3.34 -1.89 7.97
CA ASP A 70 4.51 -2.47 8.65
C ASP A 70 5.60 -2.85 7.63
N ASP A 71 6.73 -3.35 8.11
CA ASP A 71 7.91 -3.66 7.31
C ASP A 71 7.58 -4.67 6.20
N MET A 72 6.93 -5.78 6.54
CA MET A 72 6.58 -6.82 5.59
C MET A 72 5.57 -6.33 4.54
N ASN A 73 4.53 -5.62 4.98
CA ASN A 73 3.54 -5.08 4.07
C ASN A 73 4.09 -3.92 3.22
N SER A 74 5.04 -3.14 3.73
CA SER A 74 5.73 -2.10 2.97
C SER A 74 6.55 -2.69 1.84
N LEU A 75 7.33 -3.73 2.12
CA LEU A 75 8.09 -4.45 1.10
C LEU A 75 7.16 -5.11 0.08
N LEU A 76 6.14 -5.82 0.55
CA LEU A 76 5.15 -6.45 -0.33
C LEU A 76 4.47 -5.41 -1.24
N TRP A 77 4.15 -4.24 -0.71
CA TRP A 77 3.58 -3.13 -1.49
C TRP A 77 4.49 -2.71 -2.63
N GLU A 78 5.77 -2.52 -2.37
CA GLU A 78 6.74 -2.14 -3.42
C GLU A 78 6.87 -3.22 -4.49
N LEU A 79 6.82 -4.50 -4.13
CA LEU A 79 6.89 -5.63 -5.05
C LEU A 79 5.63 -5.78 -5.93
N CYS A 80 4.49 -5.19 -5.53
CA CYS A 80 3.23 -5.27 -6.26
C CYS A 80 3.11 -4.22 -7.39
N ASP A 81 4.15 -4.05 -8.17
CA ASP A 81 4.18 -3.16 -9.34
C ASP A 81 3.60 -3.79 -10.62
N GLY A 82 3.25 -5.08 -10.57
CA GLY A 82 2.77 -5.85 -11.71
C GLY A 82 3.88 -6.40 -12.61
N SER A 83 5.15 -6.15 -12.30
CA SER A 83 6.30 -6.70 -13.04
C SER A 83 6.65 -8.12 -12.62
N ARG A 84 6.33 -8.48 -11.37
CA ARG A 84 6.67 -9.74 -10.71
C ARG A 84 5.46 -10.63 -10.53
N ASN A 85 5.62 -11.91 -10.77
CA ASN A 85 4.58 -12.88 -10.44
C ASN A 85 4.63 -13.29 -8.96
N PHE A 86 3.59 -13.96 -8.50
CA PHE A 86 3.45 -14.39 -7.09
C PHE A 86 4.65 -15.18 -6.57
N SER A 87 5.17 -16.13 -7.35
CA SER A 87 6.32 -16.96 -6.94
C SER A 87 7.60 -16.13 -6.78
N GLN A 88 7.82 -15.16 -7.69
CA GLN A 88 8.96 -14.25 -7.58
C GLN A 88 8.85 -13.35 -6.34
N ILE A 89 7.65 -12.87 -6.04
CA ILE A 89 7.39 -12.08 -4.82
C ILE A 89 7.67 -12.92 -3.58
N CYS A 90 7.13 -14.16 -3.48
CA CYS A 90 7.36 -15.04 -2.35
C CYS A 90 8.86 -15.33 -2.14
N LYS A 91 9.60 -15.55 -3.23
CA LYS A 91 11.05 -15.76 -3.15
C LYS A 91 11.76 -14.57 -2.52
N ILE A 92 11.44 -13.34 -2.95
CA ILE A 92 12.05 -12.12 -2.40
C ILE A 92 11.65 -11.92 -0.94
N MET A 93 10.38 -12.14 -0.60
CA MET A 93 9.90 -12.05 0.77
C MET A 93 10.60 -13.04 1.69
N ASP A 94 10.84 -14.27 1.23
CA ASP A 94 11.58 -15.30 1.96
C ASP A 94 13.05 -14.91 2.15
N GLU A 95 13.70 -14.43 1.10
CA GLU A 95 15.10 -13.96 1.16
C GLU A 95 15.30 -12.80 2.15
N VAL A 96 14.30 -11.93 2.29
CA VAL A 96 14.40 -10.75 3.16
C VAL A 96 14.01 -11.07 4.60
N PHE A 97 12.92 -11.78 4.82
CA PHE A 97 12.35 -11.99 6.15
C PHE A 97 12.61 -13.38 6.74
N ALA A 98 13.07 -14.34 5.92
CA ALA A 98 13.42 -15.68 6.33
C ALA A 98 12.37 -16.31 7.29
N GLU A 99 12.81 -16.74 8.48
CA GLU A 99 11.94 -17.41 9.47
C GLU A 99 10.75 -16.55 9.93
N HIS A 100 10.86 -15.22 9.87
CA HIS A 100 9.81 -14.30 10.33
C HIS A 100 8.54 -14.35 9.47
N ILE A 101 8.66 -14.78 8.21
CA ILE A 101 7.51 -14.87 7.29
C ILE A 101 7.03 -16.30 7.06
N SER A 102 7.66 -17.29 7.63
CA SER A 102 7.27 -18.70 7.42
C SER A 102 5.85 -19.01 7.94
N PRO A 103 4.99 -19.72 7.20
CA PRO A 103 5.14 -20.14 5.80
C PRO A 103 4.90 -18.98 4.80
N VAL A 104 5.90 -18.69 3.99
CA VAL A 104 5.95 -17.46 3.15
C VAL A 104 4.78 -17.36 2.16
N GLU A 105 4.46 -18.44 1.45
CA GLU A 105 3.40 -18.42 0.42
C GLU A 105 2.03 -18.12 1.03
N GLU A 106 1.71 -18.75 2.15
CA GLU A 106 0.44 -18.57 2.83
C GLU A 106 0.28 -17.14 3.36
N ARG A 107 1.30 -16.63 4.06
CA ARG A 107 1.28 -15.27 4.62
C ARG A 107 1.23 -14.20 3.53
N THR A 108 2.02 -14.37 2.48
CA THR A 108 2.01 -13.46 1.33
C THR A 108 0.64 -13.49 0.64
N ALA A 109 0.05 -14.66 0.44
CA ALA A 109 -1.28 -14.78 -0.16
C ALA A 109 -2.37 -14.11 0.70
N ILE A 110 -2.30 -14.25 2.02
CA ILE A 110 -3.25 -13.59 2.94
C ILE A 110 -3.11 -12.06 2.83
N ALA A 111 -1.89 -11.53 2.87
CA ALA A 111 -1.64 -10.10 2.75
C ALA A 111 -2.12 -9.53 1.41
N LEU A 112 -1.86 -10.22 0.30
CA LEU A 112 -2.35 -9.83 -1.03
C LEU A 112 -3.88 -9.81 -1.09
N ARG A 113 -4.57 -10.82 -0.55
CA ARG A 113 -6.04 -10.85 -0.48
C ARG A 113 -6.58 -9.71 0.37
N GLN A 114 -5.88 -9.35 1.44
CA GLN A 114 -6.26 -8.21 2.26
C GLN A 114 -6.14 -6.90 1.49
N PHE A 115 -5.05 -6.67 0.77
CA PHE A 115 -4.92 -5.51 -0.10
C PHE A 115 -5.96 -5.48 -1.22
N GLU A 116 -6.25 -6.63 -1.85
CA GLU A 116 -7.29 -6.75 -2.86
C GLU A 116 -8.68 -6.42 -2.30
N SER A 117 -9.02 -6.95 -1.11
CA SER A 117 -10.30 -6.68 -0.44
C SER A 117 -10.50 -5.21 -0.07
N LEU A 118 -9.41 -4.48 0.13
CA LEU A 118 -9.40 -3.04 0.38
C LEU A 118 -9.41 -2.21 -0.92
N GLY A 119 -9.36 -2.85 -2.08
CA GLY A 119 -9.28 -2.17 -3.37
C GLY A 119 -7.92 -1.52 -3.64
N PHE A 120 -6.87 -1.95 -2.96
CA PHE A 120 -5.52 -1.37 -3.09
C PHE A 120 -4.74 -1.97 -4.25
N LEU A 121 -5.01 -3.22 -4.59
CA LEU A 121 -4.41 -3.90 -5.73
C LEU A 121 -5.41 -4.81 -6.43
N ILE A 122 -5.03 -5.24 -7.62
CA ILE A 122 -5.71 -6.28 -8.39
C ILE A 122 -4.71 -7.35 -8.80
N ILE A 123 -5.20 -8.55 -9.06
CA ILE A 123 -4.39 -9.67 -9.51
C ILE A 123 -4.58 -9.87 -11.01
N LEU A 124 -3.58 -9.50 -11.80
CA LEU A 124 -3.59 -9.68 -13.25
C LEU A 124 -3.15 -11.10 -13.63
N LYS A 125 -3.64 -11.59 -14.76
CA LYS A 125 -3.20 -12.87 -15.37
C LYS A 125 -1.86 -12.74 -16.07
N GLU A 126 -1.60 -11.58 -16.64
CA GLU A 126 -0.42 -11.24 -17.41
C GLU A 126 0.37 -10.12 -16.72
N LYS A 127 1.62 -9.93 -17.13
CA LYS A 127 2.45 -8.84 -16.66
C LYS A 127 1.78 -7.50 -16.98
N PHE A 128 1.83 -6.58 -16.03
CA PHE A 128 1.24 -5.26 -16.18
C PHE A 128 1.85 -4.47 -17.35
N ASP A 129 1.01 -3.94 -18.20
CA ASP A 129 1.37 -3.18 -19.40
C ASP A 129 1.50 -1.67 -19.16
N GLN A 130 1.47 -1.27 -17.89
CA GLN A 130 1.55 0.14 -17.47
C GLN A 130 0.37 1.02 -17.93
N SER A 131 -0.80 0.43 -18.07
CA SER A 131 -2.02 1.14 -18.53
C SER A 131 -2.55 2.19 -17.55
N TRP A 132 -2.04 2.22 -16.31
CA TRP A 132 -2.32 3.28 -15.33
C TRP A 132 -1.08 3.58 -14.47
N PRO A 133 -0.99 4.81 -13.90
CA PRO A 133 0.06 5.14 -12.95
C PRO A 133 -0.14 4.37 -11.64
N ASN A 134 0.92 3.72 -11.14
CA ASN A 134 0.91 2.97 -9.89
C ASN A 134 2.10 3.30 -8.97
N GLY A 135 2.89 4.30 -9.33
CA GLY A 135 4.00 4.83 -8.55
C GLY A 135 3.54 5.63 -7.32
N PRO A 136 4.49 6.15 -6.54
CA PRO A 136 4.18 7.02 -5.40
C PRO A 136 3.61 8.37 -5.87
N GLY A 137 2.80 9.01 -5.02
CA GLY A 137 2.27 10.34 -5.28
C GLY A 137 1.20 10.43 -6.37
N VAL A 138 0.66 9.31 -6.84
CA VAL A 138 -0.42 9.29 -7.83
C VAL A 138 -1.63 10.09 -7.33
N ILE A 139 -2.09 11.04 -8.14
CA ILE A 139 -3.20 11.93 -7.80
C ILE A 139 -4.49 11.45 -8.46
N ASP A 140 -5.53 11.23 -7.67
CA ASP A 140 -6.88 11.09 -8.22
C ASP A 140 -7.39 12.47 -8.68
N ILE A 141 -7.45 12.68 -9.99
CA ILE A 141 -7.87 13.96 -10.60
C ILE A 141 -9.32 14.32 -10.21
N LYS A 142 -10.17 13.31 -9.97
CA LYS A 142 -11.58 13.53 -9.60
C LYS A 142 -11.74 13.92 -8.14
N ASN A 143 -10.84 13.48 -7.27
CA ASN A 143 -10.92 13.71 -5.84
C ASN A 143 -9.52 13.87 -5.22
N PRO A 144 -8.81 14.98 -5.55
CA PRO A 144 -7.43 15.15 -5.14
C PRO A 144 -7.31 15.24 -3.61
N LEU A 145 -6.31 14.54 -3.07
CA LEU A 145 -5.94 14.68 -1.67
C LEU A 145 -5.20 16.02 -1.45
N PRO A 146 -5.34 16.64 -0.28
CA PRO A 146 -4.56 17.82 0.07
C PRO A 146 -3.07 17.48 0.10
N GLU A 147 -2.22 18.48 -0.05
CA GLU A 147 -0.79 18.29 0.12
C GLU A 147 -0.49 17.70 1.51
N PRO A 148 0.42 16.73 1.59
CA PRO A 148 0.80 16.15 2.87
C PRO A 148 1.50 17.18 3.74
N ASP A 149 1.25 17.14 5.06
CA ASP A 149 1.98 17.97 6.02
C ASP A 149 3.50 17.67 5.90
N PRO A 150 4.35 18.67 5.66
CA PRO A 150 5.79 18.49 5.57
C PRO A 150 6.43 17.78 6.78
N LYS A 151 5.82 17.93 7.96
CA LYS A 151 6.25 17.24 9.20
C LYS A 151 6.17 15.73 9.13
N LEU A 152 5.43 15.18 8.17
CA LEU A 152 5.30 13.74 7.99
C LEU A 152 6.51 13.13 7.28
N GLU A 153 7.37 13.96 6.68
CA GLU A 153 8.59 13.54 5.96
C GLU A 153 8.29 12.44 4.92
N LEU A 154 7.20 12.61 4.18
CA LEU A 154 6.77 11.66 3.16
C LEU A 154 7.50 11.93 1.85
N ASP A 155 8.14 10.88 1.33
CA ASP A 155 8.77 10.91 0.02
C ASP A 155 7.86 10.19 -1.00
N PHE A 156 7.33 10.97 -1.92
CA PHE A 156 6.46 10.51 -3.00
C PHE A 156 7.06 10.75 -4.39
N LYS A 157 8.39 10.95 -4.45
CA LYS A 157 9.10 11.02 -5.72
C LYS A 157 9.18 9.63 -6.34
N PRO A 158 8.84 9.48 -7.62
CA PRO A 158 9.00 8.22 -8.31
C PRO A 158 10.48 7.87 -8.43
N LEU A 159 10.78 6.57 -8.31
CA LEU A 159 12.09 6.06 -8.68
C LEU A 159 12.20 5.93 -10.21
N GLU A 160 13.42 5.75 -10.69
CA GLU A 160 13.67 5.49 -12.10
C GLU A 160 12.91 4.23 -12.55
N GLY A 161 12.02 4.39 -13.54
CA GLY A 161 11.14 3.32 -14.05
C GLY A 161 9.77 3.22 -13.39
N GLU A 162 9.47 4.00 -12.34
CA GLU A 162 8.11 4.11 -11.80
C GLU A 162 7.28 5.14 -12.57
N ILE A 163 6.05 4.77 -12.93
CA ILE A 163 5.13 5.68 -13.61
C ILE A 163 4.40 6.52 -12.58
N SER A 164 4.67 7.78 -12.57
CA SER A 164 3.87 8.81 -11.92
C SER A 164 3.14 9.65 -12.97
N ASN A 165 2.10 10.34 -12.54
CA ASN A 165 1.37 11.30 -13.42
C ASN A 165 2.30 12.34 -14.02
#